data_5527802c4f459495376e9871fb9885e6
#
_entry.id   5527802c4f459495376e9871fb9885e6
#
_cell.length_a   1.000
_cell.length_b   1.000
_cell.length_c   1.000
_cell.angle_alpha   90.00
_cell.angle_beta   90.00
_cell.angle_gamma   90.00
#
_symmetry.space_group_name_H-M   'P 1'
#
loop_
_entity.id
_entity.type
_entity.pdbx_description
1 polymer ?
#
loop_
_entity_poly.entity_id
_entity_poly.type
_entity_poly.pdbx_seq_one_letter_code
_entity_poly.pdbx_strand_id
1 'polypeptide(L)'
;KARAYALKNAVAYEGIARMGSVISALFNEGLKPSEVKKHSKKINEIILSVNSLSKEEQEKEFKKFEKIVHEREGREGLPELPNAKRGKVIMRFAPAPSGPMHLGHAITGMTSSLYVKKYNGKFYIRIEDTNPEKVFTDAYKTFKEDCDWLFGNVEEYIIQSDRMKVYYDYIEKLL
;
A
#
# COMPACT_ATOMS: atom_id res chain seq x y z
N LYS A 1 27.58 -0.33 -5.53
CA LYS A 1 26.22 0.04 -5.11
C LYS A 1 25.89 -0.50 -3.72
N ALA A 2 26.02 -1.81 -3.39
CA ALA A 2 25.65 -2.36 -2.08
C ALA A 2 26.30 -1.60 -0.90
N ARG A 3 27.61 -1.28 -0.98
CA ARG A 3 28.32 -0.51 0.05
C ARG A 3 27.77 0.93 0.17
N ALA A 4 27.44 1.56 -0.94
CA ALA A 4 26.86 2.90 -0.96
C ALA A 4 25.51 2.95 -0.24
N TYR A 5 24.63 1.98 -0.51
CA TYR A 5 23.34 1.88 0.16
C TYR A 5 23.46 1.43 1.63
N ALA A 6 24.45 0.61 1.96
CA ALA A 6 24.74 0.28 3.36
C ALA A 6 25.17 1.52 4.15
N LEU A 7 26.10 2.33 3.60
CA LEU A 7 26.52 3.60 4.19
C LEU A 7 25.37 4.59 4.31
N LYS A 8 24.56 4.77 3.26
CA LYS A 8 23.35 5.62 3.33
C LYS A 8 22.43 5.20 4.48
N ASN A 9 22.19 3.89 4.61
CA ASN A 9 21.33 3.38 5.65
C ASN A 9 21.94 3.54 7.05
N ALA A 10 23.25 3.31 7.21
CA ALA A 10 23.94 3.51 8.46
C ALA A 10 23.90 4.98 8.93
N VAL A 11 24.20 5.93 8.03
CA VAL A 11 24.14 7.36 8.33
C VAL A 11 22.72 7.80 8.73
N ALA A 12 21.69 7.26 8.08
CA ALA A 12 20.30 7.59 8.38
C ALA A 12 19.77 6.95 9.67
N TYR A 13 20.37 5.84 10.14
CA TYR A 13 19.88 5.03 11.27
C TYR A 13 20.97 4.76 12.30
N GLU A 14 21.50 5.81 12.89
CA GLU A 14 22.41 5.80 14.06
C GLU A 14 23.67 4.94 13.91
N GLY A 15 24.18 4.77 12.72
CA GLY A 15 25.40 4.00 12.43
C GLY A 15 25.16 2.53 12.13
N ILE A 16 23.90 2.09 12.02
CA ILE A 16 23.56 0.66 11.79
C ILE A 16 22.87 0.47 10.45
N ALA A 17 23.57 -0.14 9.49
CA ALA A 17 22.96 -0.60 8.25
C ALA A 17 22.20 -1.92 8.45
N ARG A 18 20.97 -1.99 7.95
CA ARG A 18 20.09 -3.16 8.05
C ARG A 18 19.98 -3.87 6.70
N MET A 19 20.11 -5.20 6.71
CA MET A 19 20.11 -6.03 5.50
C MET A 19 18.84 -5.83 4.65
N GLY A 20 17.66 -5.79 5.26
CA GLY A 20 16.39 -5.60 4.56
C GLY A 20 16.33 -4.26 3.81
N SER A 21 16.80 -3.18 4.42
CA SER A 21 16.86 -1.85 3.80
C SER A 21 17.83 -1.81 2.61
N VAL A 22 18.99 -2.43 2.74
CA VAL A 22 20.00 -2.49 1.67
C VAL A 22 19.49 -3.34 0.50
N ILE A 23 18.88 -4.51 0.75
CA ILE A 23 18.31 -5.36 -0.31
C ILE A 23 17.16 -4.64 -1.02
N SER A 24 16.27 -3.97 -0.28
CA SER A 24 15.18 -3.20 -0.86
C SER A 24 15.68 -2.09 -1.79
N ALA A 25 16.76 -1.42 -1.40
CA ALA A 25 17.40 -0.41 -2.25
C ALA A 25 18.03 -1.03 -3.52
N LEU A 26 18.64 -2.20 -3.39
CA LEU A 26 19.25 -2.92 -4.51
C LEU A 26 18.24 -3.46 -5.53
N PHE A 27 16.99 -3.72 -5.12
CA PHE A 27 15.91 -4.05 -6.08
C PHE A 27 15.65 -2.89 -7.04
N ASN A 28 15.68 -1.66 -6.57
CA ASN A 28 15.55 -0.48 -7.44
C ASN A 28 16.74 -0.31 -8.40
N GLU A 29 17.87 -0.96 -8.11
CA GLU A 29 19.07 -1.00 -8.94
C GLU A 29 19.14 -2.22 -9.87
N GLY A 30 18.05 -3.00 -9.93
CA GLY A 30 17.92 -4.14 -10.83
C GLY A 30 18.27 -5.50 -10.23
N LEU A 31 18.53 -5.61 -8.93
CA LEU A 31 18.68 -6.92 -8.28
C LEU A 31 17.34 -7.66 -8.31
N LYS A 32 17.33 -8.88 -8.88
CA LYS A 32 16.11 -9.70 -8.91
C LYS A 32 15.93 -10.47 -7.60
N PRO A 33 14.68 -10.68 -7.14
CA PRO A 33 14.41 -11.47 -5.93
C PRO A 33 15.04 -12.86 -5.92
N SER A 34 15.09 -13.52 -7.09
CA SER A 34 15.72 -14.83 -7.26
C SER A 34 17.25 -14.84 -7.04
N GLU A 35 17.90 -13.68 -7.18
CA GLU A 35 19.34 -13.53 -7.04
C GLU A 35 19.78 -13.17 -5.61
N VAL A 36 18.82 -12.77 -4.75
CA VAL A 36 19.13 -12.37 -3.37
C VAL A 36 19.88 -13.45 -2.63
N LYS A 37 19.43 -14.71 -2.72
CA LYS A 37 20.07 -15.84 -2.05
C LYS A 37 21.53 -16.01 -2.46
N LYS A 38 21.85 -15.80 -3.73
CA LYS A 38 23.21 -15.88 -4.28
C LYS A 38 24.12 -14.77 -3.75
N HIS A 39 23.58 -13.58 -3.54
CA HIS A 39 24.37 -12.41 -3.14
C HIS A 39 24.28 -12.09 -1.64
N SER A 40 23.40 -12.77 -0.88
CA SER A 40 23.14 -12.48 0.53
C SER A 40 24.40 -12.50 1.41
N LYS A 41 25.27 -13.48 1.21
CA LYS A 41 26.53 -13.59 1.97
C LYS A 41 27.42 -12.37 1.77
N LYS A 42 27.64 -11.99 0.50
CA LYS A 42 28.46 -10.82 0.15
C LYS A 42 27.85 -9.50 0.60
N ILE A 43 26.53 -9.37 0.55
CA ILE A 43 25.80 -8.18 1.06
C ILE A 43 25.98 -8.10 2.57
N ASN A 44 25.86 -9.21 3.29
CA ASN A 44 26.05 -9.26 4.74
C ASN A 44 27.47 -8.88 5.16
N GLU A 45 28.50 -9.37 4.47
CA GLU A 45 29.90 -9.01 4.69
C GLU A 45 30.12 -7.49 4.53
N ILE A 46 29.50 -6.88 3.51
CA ILE A 46 29.55 -5.43 3.29
C ILE A 46 28.88 -4.69 4.43
N ILE A 47 27.71 -5.14 4.87
CA ILE A 47 26.97 -4.51 5.98
C ILE A 47 27.78 -4.58 7.26
N LEU A 48 28.35 -5.74 7.58
CA LEU A 48 29.21 -5.89 8.77
C LEU A 48 30.41 -4.96 8.71
N SER A 49 31.07 -4.84 7.53
CA SER A 49 32.21 -3.93 7.37
C SER A 49 31.80 -2.44 7.51
N VAL A 50 30.60 -2.07 7.12
CA VAL A 50 30.08 -0.70 7.29
C VAL A 50 29.71 -0.45 8.76
N ASN A 51 29.07 -1.41 9.41
CA ASN A 51 28.67 -1.30 10.81
C ASN A 51 29.87 -1.29 11.79
N SER A 52 31.05 -1.75 11.36
CA SER A 52 32.29 -1.67 12.15
C SER A 52 33.00 -0.31 12.09
N LEU A 53 32.56 0.58 11.16
CA LEU A 53 33.08 1.94 11.06
C LEU A 53 32.46 2.86 12.12
N SER A 54 33.22 3.87 12.57
CA SER A 54 32.65 4.95 13.35
C SER A 54 31.67 5.79 12.53
N LYS A 55 30.75 6.52 13.18
CA LYS A 55 29.77 7.39 12.49
C LYS A 55 30.48 8.42 11.60
N GLU A 56 31.58 8.98 12.06
CA GLU A 56 32.38 9.95 11.30
C GLU A 56 32.98 9.33 10.02
N GLU A 57 33.49 8.10 10.12
CA GLU A 57 34.04 7.37 9.00
C GLU A 57 32.94 6.99 8.00
N GLN A 58 31.75 6.57 8.48
CA GLN A 58 30.59 6.28 7.65
C GLN A 58 30.15 7.50 6.86
N GLU A 59 30.04 8.68 7.50
CA GLU A 59 29.68 9.93 6.83
C GLU A 59 30.73 10.36 5.78
N LYS A 60 32.01 10.29 6.17
CA LYS A 60 33.11 10.63 5.27
C LYS A 60 33.17 9.71 4.05
N GLU A 61 32.93 8.44 4.25
CA GLU A 61 32.90 7.48 3.16
C GLU A 61 31.63 7.62 2.31
N PHE A 62 30.48 7.87 2.92
CA PHE A 62 29.22 8.08 2.21
C PHE A 62 29.29 9.27 1.24
N LYS A 63 29.90 10.38 1.61
CA LYS A 63 30.10 11.53 0.72
C LYS A 63 30.74 11.18 -0.61
N LYS A 64 31.59 10.14 -0.67
CA LYS A 64 32.21 9.68 -1.92
C LYS A 64 31.22 8.94 -2.82
N PHE A 65 30.15 8.40 -2.26
CA PHE A 65 29.15 7.59 -2.96
C PHE A 65 27.81 8.30 -3.12
N GLU A 66 27.63 9.51 -2.61
CA GLU A 66 26.38 10.26 -2.62
C GLU A 66 25.78 10.38 -4.02
N LYS A 67 26.61 10.63 -5.04
CA LYS A 67 26.18 10.71 -6.44
C LYS A 67 25.73 9.38 -7.06
N ILE A 68 26.03 8.26 -6.46
CA ILE A 68 25.72 6.91 -6.97
C ILE A 68 24.39 6.39 -6.40
N VAL A 69 23.95 6.97 -5.29
CA VAL A 69 22.76 6.55 -4.57
C VAL A 69 21.57 7.38 -5.02
N HIS A 70 20.58 6.72 -5.60
CA HIS A 70 19.33 7.39 -5.93
C HIS A 70 18.58 7.79 -4.66
N GLU A 71 18.23 9.04 -4.53
CA GLU A 71 17.25 9.45 -3.56
C GLU A 71 15.88 8.95 -3.98
N ARG A 72 15.18 8.34 -3.04
CA ARG A 72 13.79 7.99 -3.26
C ARG A 72 13.00 9.30 -3.22
N GLU A 73 12.52 9.75 -4.37
CA GLU A 73 11.58 10.86 -4.41
C GLU A 73 10.41 10.53 -3.49
N GLY A 74 10.24 11.32 -2.44
CA GLY A 74 9.10 11.22 -1.55
C GLY A 74 7.83 11.43 -2.38
N ARG A 75 6.98 10.40 -2.47
CA ARG A 75 5.67 10.59 -3.10
C ARG A 75 4.82 11.41 -2.16
N GLU A 76 4.61 12.66 -2.49
CA GLU A 76 3.67 13.51 -1.79
C GLU A 76 2.27 13.35 -2.41
N GLY A 77 1.30 12.97 -1.57
CA GLY A 77 -0.09 12.84 -1.97
C GLY A 77 -0.40 11.61 -2.83
N LEU A 78 -1.61 11.64 -3.42
CA LEU A 78 -2.09 10.56 -4.28
C LEU A 78 -1.58 10.75 -5.71
N PRO A 79 -0.99 9.70 -6.34
CA PRO A 79 -0.63 9.74 -7.77
C PRO A 79 -1.85 10.08 -8.63
N GLU A 80 -1.60 10.62 -9.82
CA GLU A 80 -2.69 10.83 -10.79
C GLU A 80 -3.18 9.49 -11.35
N LEU A 81 -4.51 9.37 -11.51
CA LEU A 81 -5.09 8.21 -12.17
C LEU A 81 -4.98 8.37 -13.69
N PRO A 82 -4.42 7.38 -14.41
CA PRO A 82 -4.31 7.43 -15.86
C PRO A 82 -5.69 7.61 -16.51
N ASN A 83 -5.80 8.56 -17.44
CA ASN A 83 -7.02 8.83 -18.20
C ASN A 83 -8.27 9.22 -17.37
N ALA A 84 -8.12 9.50 -16.08
CA ALA A 84 -9.24 9.92 -15.26
C ALA A 84 -9.73 11.32 -15.63
N LYS A 85 -11.06 11.46 -15.67
CA LYS A 85 -11.73 12.74 -15.93
C LYS A 85 -12.46 13.19 -14.68
N ARG A 86 -12.32 14.47 -14.32
CA ARG A 86 -13.04 15.06 -13.20
C ARG A 86 -14.55 14.86 -13.34
N GLY A 87 -15.23 14.49 -12.28
CA GLY A 87 -16.67 14.16 -12.26
C GLY A 87 -17.04 12.79 -12.84
N LYS A 88 -16.08 12.02 -13.36
CA LYS A 88 -16.35 10.71 -13.98
C LYS A 88 -15.72 9.53 -13.23
N VAL A 89 -14.95 9.78 -12.17
CA VAL A 89 -14.35 8.73 -11.36
C VAL A 89 -15.41 8.13 -10.45
N ILE A 90 -15.58 6.83 -10.54
CA ILE A 90 -16.48 6.06 -9.68
C ILE A 90 -15.63 5.00 -8.99
N MET A 91 -15.66 4.98 -7.68
CA MET A 91 -14.94 3.99 -6.88
C MET A 91 -15.85 3.28 -5.89
N ARG A 92 -15.43 2.12 -5.48
CA ARG A 92 -16.16 1.27 -4.55
C ARG A 92 -15.22 0.73 -3.48
N PHE A 93 -15.71 0.69 -2.25
CA PHE A 93 -15.20 -0.14 -1.19
C PHE A 93 -16.17 -1.27 -0.92
N ALA A 94 -15.70 -2.51 -0.82
CA ALA A 94 -16.55 -3.69 -0.76
C ALA A 94 -16.18 -4.61 0.41
N PRO A 95 -16.52 -4.23 1.66
CA PRO A 95 -16.22 -5.02 2.83
C PRO A 95 -17.19 -6.21 2.97
N ALA A 96 -16.68 -7.35 3.46
CA ALA A 96 -17.54 -8.44 3.94
C ALA A 96 -17.99 -8.13 5.38
N PRO A 97 -19.28 -8.30 5.71
CA PRO A 97 -19.81 -7.97 7.04
C PRO A 97 -19.55 -9.12 8.04
N SER A 98 -18.29 -9.51 8.19
CA SER A 98 -17.85 -10.64 9.03
C SER A 98 -17.40 -10.22 10.45
N GLY A 99 -17.55 -8.96 10.80
CA GLY A 99 -17.16 -8.36 12.08
C GLY A 99 -17.00 -6.84 11.96
N PRO A 100 -16.50 -6.16 12.98
CA PRO A 100 -16.31 -4.71 12.97
C PRO A 100 -15.24 -4.27 11.96
N MET A 101 -15.29 -3.00 11.56
CA MET A 101 -14.23 -2.38 10.76
C MET A 101 -12.90 -2.43 11.50
N HIS A 102 -11.82 -2.61 10.75
CA HIS A 102 -10.45 -2.55 11.25
C HIS A 102 -9.56 -1.72 10.33
N LEU A 103 -8.32 -1.46 10.76
CA LEU A 103 -7.38 -0.59 10.06
C LEU A 103 -7.17 -0.96 8.58
N GLY A 104 -7.19 -2.26 8.24
CA GLY A 104 -7.09 -2.71 6.84
C GLY A 104 -8.26 -2.23 5.98
N HIS A 105 -9.49 -2.26 6.52
CA HIS A 105 -10.68 -1.70 5.88
C HIS A 105 -10.55 -0.18 5.72
N ALA A 106 -10.10 0.51 6.78
CA ALA A 106 -9.92 1.96 6.77
C ALA A 106 -8.93 2.40 5.69
N ILE A 107 -7.76 1.78 5.59
CA ILE A 107 -6.73 2.12 4.59
C ILE A 107 -7.28 1.92 3.16
N THR A 108 -7.94 0.78 2.91
CA THR A 108 -8.47 0.46 1.58
C THR A 108 -9.58 1.42 1.16
N GLY A 109 -10.56 1.64 2.03
CA GLY A 109 -11.68 2.54 1.77
C GLY A 109 -11.24 4.00 1.67
N MET A 110 -10.31 4.44 2.54
CA MET A 110 -9.78 5.81 2.54
C MET A 110 -9.09 6.14 1.22
N THR A 111 -8.29 5.23 0.67
CA THR A 111 -7.64 5.44 -0.62
C THR A 111 -8.67 5.74 -1.71
N SER A 112 -9.73 4.94 -1.79
CA SER A 112 -10.83 5.16 -2.75
C SER A 112 -11.57 6.47 -2.51
N SER A 113 -11.90 6.78 -1.24
CA SER A 113 -12.56 8.01 -0.83
C SER A 113 -11.76 9.26 -1.23
N LEU A 114 -10.44 9.24 -0.98
CA LEU A 114 -9.56 10.37 -1.31
C LEU A 114 -9.44 10.59 -2.82
N TYR A 115 -9.35 9.52 -3.62
CA TYR A 115 -9.39 9.66 -5.09
C TYR A 115 -10.69 10.26 -5.58
N VAL A 116 -11.82 9.80 -5.04
CA VAL A 116 -13.13 10.35 -5.38
C VAL A 116 -13.23 11.84 -5.04
N LYS A 117 -12.73 12.24 -3.85
CA LYS A 117 -12.65 13.66 -3.47
C LYS A 117 -11.76 14.44 -4.44
N LYS A 118 -10.57 13.93 -4.77
CA LYS A 118 -9.62 14.57 -5.70
C LYS A 118 -10.24 14.83 -7.08
N TYR A 119 -11.01 13.87 -7.59
CA TYR A 119 -11.61 13.94 -8.93
C TYR A 119 -13.08 14.40 -8.95
N ASN A 120 -13.66 14.77 -7.82
CA ASN A 120 -15.09 15.12 -7.70
C ASN A 120 -15.99 14.01 -8.28
N GLY A 121 -15.73 12.78 -7.89
CA GLY A 121 -16.40 11.57 -8.38
C GLY A 121 -17.46 11.05 -7.41
N LYS A 122 -17.79 9.74 -7.54
CA LYS A 122 -18.78 9.04 -6.71
C LYS A 122 -18.16 7.86 -5.99
N PHE A 123 -18.45 7.72 -4.69
CA PHE A 123 -17.93 6.67 -3.83
C PHE A 123 -19.07 5.81 -3.29
N TYR A 124 -19.02 4.51 -3.60
CA TYR A 124 -20.02 3.54 -3.19
C TYR A 124 -19.45 2.57 -2.17
N ILE A 125 -20.26 2.23 -1.16
CA ILE A 125 -19.97 1.12 -0.26
C ILE A 125 -20.88 -0.05 -0.67
N ARG A 126 -20.28 -1.20 -1.01
CA ARG A 126 -21.03 -2.42 -1.31
C ARG A 126 -20.70 -3.50 -0.29
N ILE A 127 -21.62 -3.76 0.61
CA ILE A 127 -21.47 -4.82 1.62
C ILE A 127 -21.59 -6.18 0.93
N GLU A 128 -20.52 -6.97 1.00
CA GLU A 128 -20.38 -8.28 0.35
C GLU A 128 -20.82 -9.39 1.31
N ASP A 129 -22.11 -9.61 1.42
CA ASP A 129 -22.76 -10.52 2.38
C ASP A 129 -23.21 -11.86 1.76
N THR A 130 -22.59 -12.26 0.66
CA THR A 130 -22.94 -13.48 -0.08
C THR A 130 -22.52 -14.79 0.63
N ASN A 131 -21.78 -14.71 1.72
CA ASN A 131 -21.51 -15.87 2.57
C ASN A 131 -22.28 -15.77 3.89
N PRO A 132 -23.50 -16.35 3.97
CA PRO A 132 -24.38 -16.18 5.13
C PRO A 132 -23.81 -16.73 6.44
N GLU A 133 -22.94 -17.75 6.38
CA GLU A 133 -22.31 -18.33 7.59
C GLU A 133 -21.36 -17.36 8.31
N LYS A 134 -20.88 -16.35 7.62
CA LYS A 134 -19.91 -15.37 8.15
C LYS A 134 -20.51 -14.00 8.39
N VAL A 135 -21.80 -13.82 8.18
CA VAL A 135 -22.46 -12.54 8.40
C VAL A 135 -22.61 -12.25 9.89
N PHE A 136 -22.06 -11.13 10.31
CA PHE A 136 -22.31 -10.56 11.64
C PHE A 136 -23.35 -9.44 11.49
N THR A 137 -24.55 -9.68 12.02
CA THR A 137 -25.72 -8.83 11.75
C THR A 137 -25.51 -7.37 12.12
N ASP A 138 -24.82 -7.07 13.22
CA ASP A 138 -24.55 -5.69 13.63
C ASP A 138 -23.59 -4.96 12.68
N ALA A 139 -22.83 -5.71 11.84
CA ALA A 139 -21.89 -5.12 10.91
C ALA A 139 -22.58 -4.22 9.86
N TYR A 140 -23.82 -4.49 9.48
CA TYR A 140 -24.54 -3.61 8.55
C TYR A 140 -24.68 -2.20 9.10
N LYS A 141 -25.01 -2.08 10.37
CA LYS A 141 -25.15 -0.78 11.04
C LYS A 141 -23.79 -0.16 11.33
N THR A 142 -22.88 -0.93 11.92
CA THR A 142 -21.57 -0.40 12.32
C THR A 142 -20.71 0.00 11.11
N PHE A 143 -20.73 -0.76 10.01
CA PHE A 143 -20.05 -0.36 8.77
C PHE A 143 -20.59 0.96 8.22
N LYS A 144 -21.92 1.18 8.31
CA LYS A 144 -22.47 2.45 7.86
C LYS A 144 -21.98 3.60 8.70
N GLU A 145 -22.06 3.47 10.01
CA GLU A 145 -21.62 4.50 10.98
C GLU A 145 -20.12 4.80 10.82
N ASP A 146 -19.28 3.76 10.76
CA ASP A 146 -17.83 3.87 10.61
C ASP A 146 -17.43 4.49 9.26
N CYS A 147 -18.08 4.09 8.16
CA CYS A 147 -17.81 4.64 6.84
C CYS A 147 -18.25 6.10 6.72
N ASP A 148 -19.40 6.48 7.29
CA ASP A 148 -19.88 7.86 7.30
C ASP A 148 -18.92 8.75 8.09
N TRP A 149 -18.46 8.28 9.27
CA TRP A 149 -17.50 8.99 10.09
C TRP A 149 -16.12 9.12 9.42
N LEU A 150 -15.60 8.02 8.86
CA LEU A 150 -14.23 7.97 8.35
C LEU A 150 -14.10 8.64 6.99
N PHE A 151 -15.03 8.41 6.08
CA PHE A 151 -14.91 8.85 4.69
C PHE A 151 -15.65 10.17 4.43
N GLY A 152 -16.87 10.31 4.93
CA GLY A 152 -17.68 11.53 4.84
C GLY A 152 -18.10 11.93 3.43
N ASN A 153 -17.97 11.01 2.44
CA ASN A 153 -18.31 11.25 1.03
C ASN A 153 -18.89 10.00 0.35
N VAL A 154 -19.58 9.17 1.11
CA VAL A 154 -20.27 7.99 0.57
C VAL A 154 -21.52 8.46 -0.18
N GLU A 155 -21.67 8.08 -1.44
CA GLU A 155 -22.85 8.38 -2.27
C GLU A 155 -24.00 7.45 -1.91
N GLU A 156 -23.73 6.14 -1.79
CA GLU A 156 -24.75 5.12 -1.55
C GLU A 156 -24.18 3.87 -0.90
N TYR A 157 -25.00 3.21 -0.08
CA TYR A 157 -24.75 1.89 0.48
C TYR A 157 -25.54 0.85 -0.28
N ILE A 158 -24.86 -0.18 -0.77
CA ILE A 158 -25.43 -1.28 -1.55
C ILE A 158 -25.21 -2.57 -0.77
N ILE A 159 -26.25 -3.36 -0.59
CA ILE A 159 -26.16 -4.70 -0.01
C ILE A 159 -26.18 -5.71 -1.17
N GLN A 160 -25.17 -6.59 -1.19
CA GLN A 160 -24.97 -7.51 -2.31
C GLN A 160 -26.12 -8.52 -2.43
N SER A 161 -26.59 -9.07 -1.32
CA SER A 161 -27.68 -10.05 -1.29
C SER A 161 -29.02 -9.49 -1.80
N ASP A 162 -29.30 -8.21 -1.62
CA ASP A 162 -30.51 -7.56 -2.12
C ASP A 162 -30.55 -7.50 -3.67
N ARG A 163 -29.44 -7.77 -4.33
CA ARG A 163 -29.28 -7.68 -5.78
C ARG A 163 -29.18 -9.03 -6.48
N MET A 164 -29.48 -10.13 -5.80
CA MET A 164 -29.35 -11.48 -6.37
C MET A 164 -30.10 -11.65 -7.67
N LYS A 165 -31.31 -11.09 -7.79
CA LYS A 165 -32.07 -11.12 -9.05
C LYS A 165 -31.27 -10.60 -10.25
N VAL A 166 -30.58 -9.48 -10.09
CA VAL A 166 -29.77 -8.89 -11.17
C VAL A 166 -28.66 -9.87 -11.60
N TYR A 167 -28.03 -10.57 -10.65
CA TYR A 167 -26.98 -11.54 -10.98
C TYR A 167 -27.53 -12.75 -11.72
N TYR A 168 -28.68 -13.28 -11.32
CA TYR A 168 -29.35 -14.36 -12.04
C TYR A 168 -29.76 -13.96 -13.44
N ASP A 169 -30.37 -12.78 -13.62
CA ASP A 169 -30.77 -12.26 -14.93
C ASP A 169 -29.57 -12.12 -15.90
N TYR A 170 -28.38 -11.83 -15.38
CA TYR A 170 -27.16 -11.76 -16.20
C TYR A 170 -26.50 -13.12 -16.43
N ILE A 171 -26.58 -14.04 -15.49
CA ILE A 171 -26.08 -15.41 -15.68
C ILE A 171 -26.87 -16.10 -16.79
N GLU A 172 -28.19 -15.96 -16.80
CA GLU A 172 -29.06 -16.50 -17.87
C GLU A 172 -28.70 -15.98 -19.27
N LYS A 173 -28.21 -14.74 -19.37
CA LYS A 173 -27.76 -14.17 -20.66
C LYS A 173 -26.37 -14.68 -21.08
N LEU A 174 -25.61 -15.27 -20.19
CA LEU A 174 -24.28 -15.79 -20.47
C LEU A 174 -24.31 -17.28 -20.86
N LEU A 175 -25.39 -17.97 -20.54
CA LEU A 175 -25.64 -19.38 -20.89
C LEU A 175 -26.32 -19.48 -22.28
#